data_3ed5ad01e573b4f4fada40a9bcbd34d7
#
_entry.id   3ed5ad01e573b4f4fada40a9bcbd34d7
#
_cell.length_a   1.000
_cell.length_b   1.000
_cell.length_c   1.000
_cell.angle_alpha   90.00
_cell.angle_beta   90.00
_cell.angle_gamma   90.00
#
_symmetry.space_group_name_H-M   'P 1'
#
loop_
_entity.id
_entity.type
_entity.pdbx_description
1 polymer ?
#
loop_
_entity_poly.entity_id
_entity_poly.type
_entity_poly.pdbx_seq_one_letter_code
_entity_poly.pdbx_strand_id
1 'polypeptide(L)'
;MSITIRPVEQNDRAQWNVLYQGYAGFYKVAQTQDMRDTVWSWLFDDAHETEGLVAVDDKGLLIGLTHFRPFARPLSATTGGFLDDLFVTPASRGSGAARLLIEAVAQIGKQRGWSVIRWITAEDNYRARSLYDKVADKTKWATYDIKL
;
A
#
# COMPACT_ATOMS: atom_id res chain seq x y z
N MET A 1 12.20 -18.48 2.65
CA MET A 1 12.45 -17.29 1.80
C MET A 1 12.48 -16.05 2.69
N SER A 2 13.52 -15.27 2.57
CA SER A 2 13.69 -14.03 3.32
C SER A 2 13.08 -12.87 2.52
N ILE A 3 12.31 -12.02 3.18
CA ILE A 3 11.67 -10.86 2.56
C ILE A 3 12.16 -9.60 3.26
N THR A 4 12.59 -8.62 2.48
CA THR A 4 13.02 -7.31 2.97
C THR A 4 11.98 -6.27 2.56
N ILE A 5 11.57 -5.42 3.50
CA ILE A 5 10.71 -4.27 3.21
C ILE A 5 11.57 -3.02 3.26
N ARG A 6 11.50 -2.22 2.21
CA ARG A 6 12.25 -0.98 2.11
C ARG A 6 11.52 0.07 1.27
N PRO A 7 11.89 1.36 1.38
CA PRO A 7 11.37 2.37 0.48
C PRO A 7 11.67 2.06 -0.98
N VAL A 8 10.79 2.52 -1.87
CA VAL A 8 10.99 2.45 -3.32
C VAL A 8 12.25 3.23 -3.69
N GLU A 9 13.07 2.68 -4.59
CA GLU A 9 14.27 3.30 -5.11
C GLU A 9 14.14 3.54 -6.61
N GLN A 10 14.95 4.45 -7.16
CA GLN A 10 14.91 4.78 -8.60
C GLN A 10 15.09 3.55 -9.49
N ASN A 11 15.95 2.62 -9.09
CA ASN A 11 16.22 1.40 -9.85
C ASN A 11 15.04 0.41 -9.85
N ASP A 12 14.02 0.64 -9.04
CA ASP A 12 12.86 -0.25 -8.96
C ASP A 12 11.84 0.02 -10.05
N ARG A 13 11.97 1.08 -10.83
CA ARG A 13 10.90 1.58 -11.72
C ARG A 13 10.30 0.50 -12.60
N ALA A 14 11.12 -0.29 -13.27
CA ALA A 14 10.64 -1.33 -14.20
C ALA A 14 9.81 -2.40 -13.48
N GLN A 15 10.32 -2.92 -12.36
CA GLN A 15 9.61 -3.94 -11.57
C GLN A 15 8.38 -3.37 -10.87
N TRP A 16 8.48 -2.16 -10.30
CA TRP A 16 7.35 -1.47 -9.68
C TRP A 16 6.21 -1.27 -10.68
N ASN A 17 6.55 -0.84 -11.90
CA ASN A 17 5.58 -0.62 -12.97
C ASN A 17 4.78 -1.89 -13.30
N VAL A 18 5.46 -3.04 -13.39
CA VAL A 18 4.83 -4.34 -13.63
C VAL A 18 3.93 -4.73 -12.46
N LEU A 19 4.39 -4.54 -11.23
CA LEU A 19 3.59 -4.82 -10.02
C LEU A 19 2.33 -3.97 -9.98
N TYR A 20 2.45 -2.67 -10.22
CA TYR A 20 1.32 -1.76 -10.14
C TYR A 20 0.31 -2.01 -11.25
N GLN A 21 0.79 -2.35 -12.45
CA GLN A 21 -0.07 -2.80 -13.54
C GLN A 21 -0.84 -4.07 -13.15
N GLY A 22 -0.19 -5.01 -12.49
CA GLY A 22 -0.82 -6.23 -11.98
C GLY A 22 -1.90 -5.96 -10.94
N TYR A 23 -1.67 -5.00 -10.06
CA TYR A 23 -2.65 -4.55 -9.08
C TYR A 23 -3.90 -3.97 -9.77
N ALA A 24 -3.70 -3.07 -10.73
CA ALA A 24 -4.80 -2.48 -11.49
C ALA A 24 -5.60 -3.55 -12.24
N GLY A 25 -4.92 -4.53 -12.85
CA GLY A 25 -5.55 -5.65 -13.53
C GLY A 25 -6.39 -6.53 -12.59
N PHE A 26 -5.89 -6.78 -11.39
CA PHE A 26 -6.61 -7.55 -10.36
C PHE A 26 -7.94 -6.87 -9.98
N TYR A 27 -7.94 -5.55 -9.83
CA TYR A 27 -9.14 -4.77 -9.52
C TYR A 27 -9.91 -4.30 -10.75
N LYS A 28 -9.51 -4.73 -11.95
CA LYS A 28 -10.15 -4.36 -13.23
C LYS A 28 -10.23 -2.84 -13.44
N VAL A 29 -9.19 -2.15 -13.02
CA VAL A 29 -9.05 -0.70 -13.20
C VAL A 29 -8.32 -0.43 -14.52
N ALA A 30 -8.86 0.47 -15.33
CA ALA A 30 -8.21 0.93 -16.55
C ALA A 30 -7.09 1.91 -16.19
N GLN A 31 -5.89 1.39 -15.98
CA GLN A 31 -4.73 2.19 -15.64
C GLN A 31 -3.75 2.25 -16.80
N THR A 32 -3.46 3.48 -17.24
CA THR A 32 -2.51 3.73 -18.34
C THR A 32 -1.08 3.87 -17.84
N GLN A 33 -0.12 3.80 -18.76
CA GLN A 33 1.28 4.08 -18.45
C GLN A 33 1.46 5.52 -17.92
N ASP A 34 0.75 6.50 -18.49
CA ASP A 34 0.81 7.90 -18.02
C ASP A 34 0.34 8.03 -16.57
N MET A 35 -0.68 7.28 -16.18
CA MET A 35 -1.14 7.26 -14.79
C MET A 35 -0.06 6.70 -13.86
N ARG A 36 0.61 5.61 -14.24
CA ARG A 36 1.71 5.05 -13.46
C ARG A 36 2.91 5.99 -13.39
N ASP A 37 3.22 6.66 -14.50
CA ASP A 37 4.31 7.65 -14.53
C ASP A 37 4.02 8.82 -13.57
N THR A 38 2.77 9.25 -13.49
CA THR A 38 2.33 10.28 -12.55
C THR A 38 2.56 9.84 -11.10
N VAL A 39 2.10 8.64 -10.73
CA VAL A 39 2.30 8.11 -9.38
C VAL A 39 3.79 7.94 -9.07
N TRP A 40 4.57 7.44 -10.04
CA TRP A 40 6.02 7.33 -9.87
C TRP A 40 6.65 8.69 -9.53
N SER A 41 6.23 9.76 -10.23
CA SER A 41 6.73 11.11 -9.95
C SER A 41 6.38 11.57 -8.53
N TRP A 42 5.21 11.20 -8.00
CA TRP A 42 4.83 11.52 -6.63
C TRP A 42 5.74 10.87 -5.60
N LEU A 43 6.15 9.63 -5.83
CA LEU A 43 6.98 8.87 -4.88
C LEU A 43 8.36 9.49 -4.65
N PHE A 44 8.85 10.28 -5.59
CA PHE A 44 10.16 10.93 -5.51
C PHE A 44 10.09 12.46 -5.42
N ASP A 45 8.89 12.99 -5.20
CA ASP A 45 8.66 14.42 -4.98
C ASP A 45 8.48 14.67 -3.48
N ASP A 46 9.46 15.29 -2.84
CA ASP A 46 9.44 15.58 -1.41
C ASP A 46 8.26 16.47 -1.00
N ALA A 47 7.68 17.23 -1.93
CA ALA A 47 6.50 18.04 -1.68
C ALA A 47 5.18 17.25 -1.79
N HIS A 48 5.22 16.01 -2.26
CA HIS A 48 4.04 15.16 -2.39
C HIS A 48 3.89 14.23 -1.18
N GLU A 49 2.67 13.98 -0.77
CA GLU A 49 2.37 13.18 0.42
C GLU A 49 2.49 11.66 0.22
N THR A 50 2.39 11.18 -1.03
CA THR A 50 2.38 9.75 -1.31
C THR A 50 3.79 9.16 -1.20
N GLU A 51 3.90 8.10 -0.42
CA GLU A 51 5.13 7.35 -0.21
C GLU A 51 4.93 5.88 -0.61
N GLY A 52 6.00 5.19 -0.93
CA GLY A 52 5.94 3.79 -1.33
C GLY A 52 6.98 2.92 -0.66
N LEU A 53 6.57 1.70 -0.31
CA LEU A 53 7.45 0.63 0.13
C LEU A 53 7.33 -0.54 -0.83
N VAL A 54 8.38 -1.32 -0.92
CA VAL A 54 8.40 -2.57 -1.69
C VAL A 54 8.83 -3.74 -0.80
N ALA A 55 8.30 -4.91 -1.13
CA ALA A 55 8.74 -6.18 -0.57
C ALA A 55 9.66 -6.85 -1.58
N VAL A 56 10.86 -7.20 -1.16
CA VAL A 56 11.92 -7.76 -2.02
C VAL A 56 12.28 -9.14 -1.49
N ASP A 57 12.33 -10.14 -2.37
CA ASP A 57 12.75 -11.48 -1.98
C ASP A 57 14.28 -11.60 -1.87
N ASP A 58 14.76 -12.79 -1.51
CA ASP A 58 16.19 -13.05 -1.32
C ASP A 58 17.01 -13.05 -2.63
N LYS A 59 16.32 -12.99 -3.78
CA LYS A 59 16.95 -12.87 -5.10
C LYS A 59 16.92 -11.47 -5.67
N GLY A 60 16.41 -10.50 -4.89
CA GLY A 60 16.29 -9.11 -5.32
C GLY A 60 15.07 -8.81 -6.18
N LEU A 61 14.12 -9.74 -6.30
CA LEU A 61 12.90 -9.55 -7.05
C LEU A 61 11.86 -8.81 -6.20
N LEU A 62 11.24 -7.79 -6.75
CA LEU A 62 10.10 -7.12 -6.13
C LEU A 62 8.87 -8.01 -6.22
N ILE A 63 8.34 -8.42 -5.06
CA ILE A 63 7.19 -9.31 -4.97
C ILE A 63 5.93 -8.63 -4.43
N GLY A 64 6.05 -7.40 -3.94
CA GLY A 64 4.92 -6.64 -3.44
C GLY A 64 5.21 -5.16 -3.32
N LEU A 65 4.16 -4.38 -3.22
CA LEU A 65 4.24 -2.93 -2.99
C LEU A 65 3.10 -2.44 -2.10
N THR A 66 3.32 -1.28 -1.48
CA THR A 66 2.28 -0.50 -0.85
C THR A 66 2.53 0.98 -1.09
N HIS A 67 1.45 1.74 -1.26
CA HIS A 67 1.47 3.20 -1.27
C HIS A 67 0.68 3.70 -0.08
N PHE A 68 1.22 4.70 0.62
CA PHE A 68 0.57 5.26 1.79
C PHE A 68 0.85 6.75 1.89
N ARG A 69 0.06 7.43 2.69
CA ARG A 69 0.18 8.88 2.89
C ARG A 69 -0.32 9.29 4.26
N PRO A 70 0.17 10.40 4.82
CA PRO A 70 -0.46 10.99 5.99
C PRO A 70 -1.83 11.54 5.63
N PHE A 71 -2.75 11.55 6.60
CA PHE A 71 -4.02 12.25 6.46
C PHE A 71 -4.40 12.92 7.78
N ALA A 72 -4.92 14.14 7.67
CA ALA A 72 -5.37 14.88 8.83
C ALA A 72 -6.67 14.27 9.37
N ARG A 73 -6.78 14.19 10.70
CA ARG A 73 -7.97 13.71 11.40
C ARG A 73 -8.47 14.84 12.31
N PRO A 74 -9.28 15.78 11.76
CA PRO A 74 -9.63 17.02 12.49
C PRO A 74 -10.33 16.77 13.82
N LEU A 75 -11.27 15.82 13.86
CA LEU A 75 -12.07 15.58 15.08
C LEU A 75 -11.19 15.19 16.28
N SER A 76 -10.13 14.44 16.06
CA SER A 76 -9.18 14.06 17.12
C SER A 76 -7.95 14.97 17.21
N ALA A 77 -7.83 15.94 16.28
CA ALA A 77 -6.67 16.80 16.13
C ALA A 77 -5.35 16.01 16.01
N THR A 78 -5.40 14.90 15.26
CA THR A 78 -4.24 14.04 15.01
C THR A 78 -4.01 13.86 13.52
N THR A 79 -2.86 13.27 13.17
CA THR A 79 -2.56 12.77 11.84
C THR A 79 -2.62 11.25 11.88
N GLY A 80 -3.21 10.64 10.88
CA GLY A 80 -3.15 9.20 10.65
C GLY A 80 -2.39 8.88 9.38
N GLY A 81 -2.17 7.60 9.11
CA GLY A 81 -1.65 7.11 7.84
C GLY A 81 -2.75 6.38 7.08
N PHE A 82 -2.92 6.71 5.80
CA PHE A 82 -3.84 6.00 4.92
C PHE A 82 -3.03 5.13 3.97
N LEU A 83 -3.32 3.83 3.97
CA LEU A 83 -2.70 2.87 3.10
C LEU A 83 -3.61 2.72 1.87
N ASP A 84 -3.20 3.33 0.76
CA ASP A 84 -4.03 3.42 -0.45
C ASP A 84 -4.00 2.13 -1.27
N ASP A 85 -2.81 1.55 -1.44
CA ASP A 85 -2.59 0.38 -2.28
C ASP A 85 -1.77 -0.66 -1.52
N LEU A 86 -2.13 -1.92 -1.67
CA LEU A 86 -1.38 -3.06 -1.14
C LEU A 86 -1.51 -4.22 -2.12
N PHE A 87 -0.39 -4.68 -2.65
CA PHE A 87 -0.38 -5.77 -3.62
C PHE A 87 0.82 -6.68 -3.44
N VAL A 88 0.58 -7.97 -3.53
CA VAL A 88 1.61 -9.01 -3.59
C VAL A 88 1.34 -9.84 -4.84
N THR A 89 2.39 -10.16 -5.59
CA THR A 89 2.24 -10.97 -6.81
C THR A 89 1.57 -12.31 -6.49
N PRO A 90 0.74 -12.85 -7.40
CA PRO A 90 0.08 -14.13 -7.14
C PRO A 90 1.03 -15.27 -6.77
N ALA A 91 2.22 -15.30 -7.39
CA ALA A 91 3.24 -16.34 -7.13
C ALA A 91 3.81 -16.26 -5.70
N SER A 92 3.73 -15.09 -5.04
CA SER A 92 4.28 -14.86 -3.71
C SER A 92 3.21 -14.73 -2.62
N ARG A 93 1.96 -15.00 -2.94
CA ARG A 93 0.87 -15.01 -1.95
C ARG A 93 1.08 -16.14 -0.95
N GLY A 94 0.76 -15.87 0.31
CA GLY A 94 1.03 -16.79 1.40
C GLY A 94 2.46 -16.74 1.93
N SER A 95 3.32 -15.85 1.37
CA SER A 95 4.70 -15.68 1.83
C SER A 95 4.84 -14.81 3.09
N GLY A 96 3.79 -14.10 3.48
CA GLY A 96 3.83 -13.12 4.56
C GLY A 96 4.18 -11.70 4.12
N ALA A 97 4.39 -11.47 2.82
CA ALA A 97 4.81 -10.14 2.30
C ALA A 97 3.78 -9.05 2.60
N ALA A 98 2.49 -9.33 2.43
CA ALA A 98 1.43 -8.35 2.72
C ALA A 98 1.43 -7.91 4.18
N ARG A 99 1.55 -8.86 5.11
CA ARG A 99 1.64 -8.58 6.54
C ARG A 99 2.85 -7.72 6.87
N LEU A 100 4.01 -8.06 6.30
CA LEU A 100 5.24 -7.32 6.53
C LEU A 100 5.14 -5.87 6.01
N LEU A 101 4.49 -5.67 4.86
CA LEU A 101 4.23 -4.32 4.33
C LEU A 101 3.34 -3.51 5.27
N ILE A 102 2.25 -4.08 5.76
CA ILE A 102 1.35 -3.43 6.72
C ILE A 102 2.12 -3.07 8.01
N GLU A 103 2.87 -4.01 8.55
CA GLU A 103 3.65 -3.81 9.77
C GLU A 103 4.71 -2.71 9.59
N ALA A 104 5.33 -2.62 8.43
CA ALA A 104 6.30 -1.56 8.12
C ALA A 104 5.64 -0.18 8.09
N VAL A 105 4.46 -0.04 7.50
CA VAL A 105 3.70 1.21 7.51
C VAL A 105 3.29 1.57 8.93
N ALA A 106 2.85 0.60 9.73
CA ALA A 106 2.50 0.82 11.14
C ALA A 106 3.70 1.31 11.95
N GLN A 107 4.88 0.76 11.71
CA GLN A 107 6.11 1.18 12.38
C GLN A 107 6.49 2.63 12.02
N ILE A 108 6.36 2.98 10.74
CA ILE A 108 6.56 4.37 10.29
C ILE A 108 5.58 5.31 11.02
N GLY A 109 4.31 4.90 11.10
CA GLY A 109 3.29 5.67 11.80
C GLY A 109 3.62 5.89 13.28
N LYS A 110 4.09 4.87 13.97
CA LYS A 110 4.53 5.00 15.37
C LYS A 110 5.67 6.02 15.50
N GLN A 111 6.65 5.97 14.62
CA GLN A 111 7.79 6.88 14.64
C GLN A 111 7.37 8.33 14.37
N ARG A 112 6.34 8.54 13.54
CA ARG A 112 5.83 9.87 13.18
C ARG A 112 4.71 10.37 14.10
N GLY A 113 4.27 9.56 15.07
CA GLY A 113 3.22 9.93 16.01
C GLY A 113 1.81 9.88 15.40
N TRP A 114 1.59 9.06 14.35
CA TRP A 114 0.26 8.86 13.78
C TRP A 114 -0.63 8.09 14.75
N SER A 115 -1.92 8.43 14.73
CA SER A 115 -2.89 7.84 15.67
C SER A 115 -3.52 6.54 15.16
N VAL A 116 -3.55 6.33 13.84
CA VAL A 116 -4.07 5.11 13.20
C VAL A 116 -3.37 4.89 11.88
N ILE A 117 -3.42 3.64 11.41
CA ILE A 117 -3.25 3.30 9.99
C ILE A 117 -4.60 2.78 9.51
N ARG A 118 -5.09 3.33 8.40
CA ARG A 118 -6.41 2.98 7.86
C ARG A 118 -6.29 2.56 6.41
N TRP A 119 -7.08 1.56 6.02
CA TRP A 119 -7.26 1.19 4.62
C TRP A 119 -8.69 0.74 4.40
N ILE A 120 -9.08 0.69 3.14
CA ILE A 120 -10.37 0.15 2.71
C ILE A 120 -10.13 -1.06 1.82
N THR A 121 -11.07 -1.96 1.76
CA THR A 121 -11.03 -3.14 0.89
C THR A 121 -12.45 -3.47 0.41
N ALA A 122 -12.55 -4.18 -0.70
CA ALA A 122 -13.84 -4.68 -1.15
C ALA A 122 -14.43 -5.63 -0.08
N GLU A 123 -15.72 -5.48 0.17
CA GLU A 123 -16.43 -6.23 1.22
C GLU A 123 -16.32 -7.75 1.04
N ASP A 124 -16.27 -8.20 -0.21
CA ASP A 124 -16.19 -9.60 -0.62
C ASP A 124 -14.75 -10.10 -0.85
N ASN A 125 -13.76 -9.28 -0.59
CA ASN A 125 -12.35 -9.71 -0.68
C ASN A 125 -11.97 -10.53 0.56
N TYR A 126 -12.54 -11.70 0.68
CA TYR A 126 -12.41 -12.55 1.89
C TYR A 126 -10.97 -13.00 2.13
N ARG A 127 -10.22 -13.25 1.08
CA ARG A 127 -8.81 -13.65 1.21
C ARG A 127 -7.98 -12.57 1.90
N ALA A 128 -8.07 -11.33 1.42
CA ALA A 128 -7.38 -10.20 2.04
C ALA A 128 -7.89 -9.93 3.45
N ARG A 129 -9.21 -9.98 3.64
CA ARG A 129 -9.84 -9.76 4.95
C ARG A 129 -9.43 -10.81 5.98
N SER A 130 -9.13 -12.02 5.57
CA SER A 130 -8.60 -13.06 6.46
C SER A 130 -7.29 -12.60 7.15
N LEU A 131 -6.41 -11.90 6.42
CA LEU A 131 -5.23 -11.27 7.01
C LEU A 131 -5.59 -10.04 7.82
N TYR A 132 -6.45 -9.16 7.27
CA TYR A 132 -6.77 -7.88 7.91
C TYR A 132 -7.44 -8.07 9.27
N ASP A 133 -8.30 -9.06 9.43
CA ASP A 133 -8.95 -9.39 10.69
C ASP A 133 -7.96 -9.84 11.78
N LYS A 134 -6.78 -10.32 11.38
CA LYS A 134 -5.72 -10.74 12.30
C LYS A 134 -4.84 -9.58 12.76
N VAL A 135 -4.70 -8.53 11.95
CA VAL A 135 -3.72 -7.45 12.18
C VAL A 135 -4.40 -6.13 12.57
N ALA A 136 -5.69 -6.01 12.39
CA ALA A 136 -6.44 -4.77 12.64
C ALA A 136 -7.88 -5.06 13.04
N ASP A 137 -8.61 -4.01 13.39
CA ASP A 137 -10.03 -4.07 13.71
C ASP A 137 -10.85 -3.49 12.57
N LYS A 138 -11.82 -4.27 12.09
CA LYS A 138 -12.78 -3.78 11.11
C LYS A 138 -13.64 -2.69 11.74
N THR A 139 -13.71 -1.52 11.11
CA THR A 139 -14.56 -0.43 11.58
C THR A 139 -16.02 -0.64 11.13
N LYS A 140 -16.92 0.15 11.72
CA LYS A 140 -18.34 0.19 11.32
C LYS A 140 -18.65 1.36 10.38
N TRP A 141 -17.63 2.10 9.95
CA TRP A 141 -17.80 3.24 9.05
C TRP A 141 -17.99 2.75 7.62
N ALA A 142 -18.98 3.33 6.93
CA ALA A 142 -19.18 3.09 5.50
C ALA A 142 -18.50 4.18 4.69
N THR A 143 -18.01 3.81 3.51
CA THR A 143 -17.38 4.73 2.56
C THR A 143 -18.40 5.17 1.51
N TYR A 144 -18.47 6.47 1.26
CA TYR A 144 -19.30 7.05 0.21
C TYR A 144 -18.45 7.88 -0.73
N ASP A 145 -18.69 7.73 -2.03
CA ASP A 145 -18.03 8.49 -3.08
C ASP A 145 -19.06 9.32 -3.86
N ILE A 146 -18.72 10.56 -4.16
CA ILE A 146 -19.38 11.32 -5.22
C ILE A 146 -18.43 11.30 -6.40
N LYS A 147 -18.82 10.67 -7.49
CA LYS A 147 -18.00 10.62 -8.70
C LYS A 147 -18.13 11.95 -9.45
N LEU A 148 -16.99 12.57 -9.74
CA LEU A 148 -16.90 13.86 -10.39
C LEU A 148 -16.47 13.75 -11.86
#